data_cedeadd9be674e45834febd2c844f099
#
_entry.id   cedeadd9be674e45834febd2c844f099
#
_cell.length_a   1.000
_cell.length_b   1.000
_cell.length_c   1.000
_cell.angle_alpha   90.00
_cell.angle_beta   90.00
_cell.angle_gamma   90.00
#
_symmetry.space_group_name_H-M   'P 1'
#
loop_
_entity.id
_entity.type
_entity.pdbx_description
1 polymer ?
#
loop_
_entity_poly.entity_id
_entity_poly.type
_entity_poly.pdbx_seq_one_letter_code
_entity_poly.pdbx_strand_id
1 'polypeptide(L)'
;MENHASRPEVRAALDTGLGEAKRRSWTIRRDLFYLAEPLLPLVAGPKGPAAVLRISIPIPQAYEFARRWQRHLWMAVGAVFLAVLVGGYLLGRRVDRRLRTMRRSAESLGRGDLATRITVEGHDELGALARVLNSMAERLDSKLTELQAERDRSQAVIGNLSEGVALLAPDLTILQTNERFWTLVGADRPTGPSLPRLAAARQPIMEAIVREAIRTRAAVRREVSIYVEDRQEHEVAVAPASVGSMAGDWLLTIRDLTPERAMANLRREFVANVSHELKTPLTSIQGYAETLLHGGMEDEANRNRFVETIRNQAIRLEAIVEDLLELADLDRPDAVLDEKSWDLAEVVRDMAAGFEETAARRGLKLDLAIRPGLRAFFDRTRVETAIRNLLDNAIKYTDAGSVKVSAEAGPAFIRVSVADTGRGIPAEHLPRVFERFYRVDHARTRATGGTGLGLSIVKHAIELHGGRVGVESAPGRGSTFWFELPANGRRDPVTQL
;
A
#
# COMPACT_ATOMS: atom_id res chain seq x y z
N MET A 1 -10.87 37.38 124.98
CA MET A 1 -10.09 37.19 123.82
C MET A 1 -9.33 35.85 123.91
N GLU A 2 -9.68 34.90 123.00
CA GLU A 2 -8.93 33.64 123.06
C GLU A 2 -7.47 33.87 122.66
N ASN A 3 -6.57 33.34 123.58
CA ASN A 3 -5.15 33.53 123.28
C ASN A 3 -4.74 32.54 122.20
N HIS A 4 -4.50 33.03 120.99
CA HIS A 4 -4.12 32.24 119.79
C HIS A 4 -2.62 31.84 119.84
N ALA A 5 -1.81 32.25 120.79
CA ALA A 5 -0.40 32.00 120.90
C ALA A 5 -0.01 30.54 121.04
N SER A 6 -0.91 29.70 121.54
CA SER A 6 -0.77 28.25 121.69
C SER A 6 -1.03 27.42 120.42
N ARG A 7 -1.42 28.06 119.34
CA ARG A 7 -1.81 27.29 118.08
C ARG A 7 -0.53 26.84 117.36
N PRO A 8 -0.54 25.59 116.83
CA PRO A 8 0.71 25.03 116.25
C PRO A 8 1.34 25.88 115.14
N GLU A 9 0.53 26.47 114.28
CA GLU A 9 0.97 27.33 113.21
C GLU A 9 1.68 28.64 113.75
N VAL A 10 1.09 29.18 114.81
CA VAL A 10 1.71 30.42 115.44
C VAL A 10 2.95 30.06 116.27
N ARG A 11 2.96 28.92 116.94
CA ARG A 11 4.17 28.49 117.64
C ARG A 11 5.31 28.17 116.65
N ALA A 12 5.04 27.43 115.59
CA ALA A 12 6.02 27.11 114.57
C ALA A 12 6.57 28.41 113.92
N ALA A 13 5.71 29.41 113.60
CA ALA A 13 6.12 30.69 113.06
C ALA A 13 7.07 31.50 113.99
N LEU A 14 6.80 31.38 115.34
CA LEU A 14 7.64 32.04 116.29
C LEU A 14 9.03 31.35 116.50
N ASP A 15 9.02 30.02 116.30
CA ASP A 15 10.27 29.19 116.48
C ASP A 15 11.11 29.16 115.19
N THR A 16 10.52 29.09 114.00
CA THR A 16 11.22 28.82 112.76
C THR A 16 11.08 29.89 111.72
N GLY A 17 10.31 30.98 111.99
CA GLY A 17 10.07 32.08 111.08
C GLY A 17 8.85 31.86 110.13
N LEU A 18 8.43 30.66 109.96
CA LEU A 18 7.21 30.32 109.10
C LEU A 18 6.53 29.14 109.76
N GLY A 19 5.25 29.25 109.98
CA GLY A 19 4.46 28.15 110.52
C GLY A 19 3.28 27.71 109.67
N GLU A 20 3.20 26.43 109.39
CA GLU A 20 2.10 25.86 108.65
C GLU A 20 1.30 24.87 109.48
N ALA A 21 -0.01 24.91 109.34
CA ALA A 21 -0.88 23.85 109.96
C ALA A 21 -2.14 23.63 109.14
N LYS A 22 -2.50 22.39 109.04
CA LYS A 22 -3.76 21.95 108.48
C LYS A 22 -4.70 21.52 109.60
N ARG A 23 -5.73 22.27 109.82
CA ARG A 23 -6.71 21.88 110.87
C ARG A 23 -8.13 22.41 110.63
N ARG A 24 -9.07 21.84 111.29
CA ARG A 24 -10.46 22.28 111.22
C ARG A 24 -10.65 23.51 112.06
N SER A 25 -11.14 24.61 111.45
CA SER A 25 -11.53 25.80 112.12
C SER A 25 -12.81 25.56 112.96
N TRP A 26 -12.76 25.81 114.27
CA TRP A 26 -13.96 25.70 115.12
C TRP A 26 -14.99 26.78 114.80
N THR A 27 -14.54 27.93 114.34
CA THR A 27 -15.39 29.06 114.02
C THR A 27 -16.14 28.88 112.72
N ILE A 28 -15.48 28.38 111.69
CA ILE A 28 -16.07 28.26 110.32
C ILE A 28 -16.43 26.79 110.00
N ARG A 29 -16.09 25.84 110.88
CA ARG A 29 -16.34 24.41 110.77
C ARG A 29 -15.82 23.75 109.48
N ARG A 30 -14.77 24.32 108.92
CA ARG A 30 -14.12 23.82 107.68
C ARG A 30 -12.65 23.59 107.90
N ASP A 31 -12.07 22.68 107.15
CA ASP A 31 -10.63 22.47 107.14
C ASP A 31 -9.96 23.59 106.43
N LEU A 32 -9.04 24.27 107.11
CA LEU A 32 -8.29 25.39 106.66
C LEU A 32 -6.80 25.05 106.67
N PHE A 33 -6.10 25.50 105.64
CA PHE A 33 -4.65 25.57 105.74
C PHE A 33 -4.29 26.96 106.30
N TYR A 34 -3.53 26.96 107.35
CA TYR A 34 -3.06 28.18 108.00
C TYR A 34 -1.59 28.34 107.71
N LEU A 35 -1.24 29.54 107.34
CA LEU A 35 0.14 30.02 107.20
C LEU A 35 0.31 31.18 108.18
N ALA A 36 1.38 31.08 109.04
CA ALA A 36 1.65 32.13 109.97
C ALA A 36 3.09 32.56 109.84
N GLU A 37 3.30 33.88 109.87
CA GLU A 37 4.62 34.54 109.75
C GLU A 37 4.72 35.56 110.86
N PRO A 38 5.85 35.65 111.69
CA PRO A 38 6.03 36.68 112.67
C PRO A 38 6.32 38.03 112.00
N LEU A 39 5.59 39.06 112.40
CA LEU A 39 5.80 40.41 111.99
C LEU A 39 6.92 41.01 112.92
N LEU A 40 8.01 41.41 112.35
CA LEU A 40 9.04 42.11 113.08
C LEU A 40 8.46 43.39 113.69
N PRO A 41 8.73 43.68 114.99
CA PRO A 41 8.17 44.92 115.57
C PRO A 41 8.87 46.12 115.00
N LEU A 42 8.08 47.05 114.50
CA LEU A 42 8.52 48.37 113.99
C LEU A 42 9.12 49.28 115.03
N VAL A 43 9.04 48.90 116.27
CA VAL A 43 9.62 49.67 117.44
C VAL A 43 10.20 48.70 118.46
N ALA A 44 11.50 48.79 118.60
CA ALA A 44 12.22 48.01 119.62
C ALA A 44 11.95 48.48 121.02
N GLY A 45 11.25 47.66 121.83
CA GLY A 45 11.04 47.68 123.22
C GLY A 45 11.12 46.30 123.84
N PRO A 46 11.86 46.13 125.00
CA PRO A 46 12.25 44.78 125.44
C PRO A 46 11.18 43.91 126.10
N LYS A 47 10.00 43.75 125.58
CA LYS A 47 8.99 42.66 125.90
C LYS A 47 7.63 42.96 125.31
N GLY A 48 7.50 43.44 124.05
CA GLY A 48 6.20 43.42 123.36
C GLY A 48 5.84 42.11 122.76
N PRO A 49 4.56 41.66 122.78
CA PRO A 49 4.24 40.41 122.09
C PRO A 49 4.47 40.60 120.61
N ALA A 50 5.27 39.65 120.04
CA ALA A 50 5.46 39.55 118.60
C ALA A 50 4.10 39.40 117.96
N ALA A 51 3.75 40.27 117.04
CA ALA A 51 2.55 40.11 116.27
C ALA A 51 2.85 39.02 115.18
N VAL A 52 1.91 38.14 114.97
CA VAL A 52 2.02 37.09 113.92
C VAL A 52 0.92 37.29 112.96
N LEU A 53 1.25 37.51 111.69
CA LEU A 53 0.32 37.51 110.58
C LEU A 53 -0.10 36.04 110.25
N ARG A 54 -1.35 35.82 110.27
CA ARG A 54 -1.88 34.50 109.99
C ARG A 54 -2.89 34.59 108.84
N ILE A 55 -2.63 33.86 107.80
CA ILE A 55 -3.52 33.72 106.62
C ILE A 55 -4.11 32.31 106.66
N SER A 56 -5.36 32.23 106.31
CA SER A 56 -6.04 30.90 106.21
C SER A 56 -6.78 30.75 104.92
N ILE A 57 -6.55 29.61 104.22
CA ILE A 57 -7.19 29.29 102.95
C ILE A 57 -8.05 28.03 103.13
N PRO A 58 -9.27 28.06 102.70
CA PRO A 58 -10.11 26.85 102.79
C PRO A 58 -9.58 25.72 101.89
N ILE A 59 -9.21 24.61 102.45
CA ILE A 59 -8.66 23.44 101.67
C ILE A 59 -9.63 22.97 100.58
N PRO A 60 -10.94 22.92 100.77
CA PRO A 60 -11.86 22.48 99.70
C PRO A 60 -11.73 23.37 98.40
N GLN A 61 -11.50 24.65 98.55
CA GLN A 61 -11.37 25.61 97.36
C GLN A 61 -10.12 25.35 96.52
N ALA A 62 -9.00 25.04 97.20
CA ALA A 62 -7.77 24.66 96.50
C ALA A 62 -7.88 23.35 95.75
N TYR A 63 -8.51 22.35 96.32
CA TYR A 63 -8.75 21.04 95.68
C TYR A 63 -9.76 21.13 94.52
N GLU A 64 -10.81 21.93 94.70
CA GLU A 64 -11.81 22.12 93.63
C GLU A 64 -11.17 22.83 92.44
N PHE A 65 -10.35 23.82 92.68
CA PHE A 65 -9.61 24.48 91.63
C PHE A 65 -8.64 23.54 90.89
N ALA A 66 -7.86 22.75 91.63
CA ALA A 66 -6.95 21.79 91.01
C ALA A 66 -7.70 20.71 90.22
N ARG A 67 -8.87 20.21 90.70
CA ARG A 67 -9.70 19.26 89.95
C ARG A 67 -10.31 19.85 88.69
N ARG A 68 -10.70 21.15 88.69
CA ARG A 68 -11.20 21.78 87.49
C ARG A 68 -10.12 21.88 86.43
N TRP A 69 -8.90 22.34 86.86
CA TRP A 69 -7.76 22.40 85.95
C TRP A 69 -7.34 21.05 85.40
N GLN A 70 -7.31 20.06 86.24
CA GLN A 70 -6.99 18.65 85.86
C GLN A 70 -8.00 18.08 84.84
N ARG A 71 -9.30 18.37 85.01
CA ARG A 71 -10.33 17.96 84.08
C ARG A 71 -10.17 18.65 82.71
N HIS A 72 -9.93 19.98 82.68
CA HIS A 72 -9.63 20.71 81.44
C HIS A 72 -8.39 20.22 80.75
N LEU A 73 -7.33 19.88 81.49
CA LEU A 73 -6.11 19.31 80.95
C LEU A 73 -6.39 17.97 80.28
N TRP A 74 -7.11 17.07 80.95
CA TRP A 74 -7.45 15.76 80.36
C TRP A 74 -8.35 15.90 79.17
N MET A 75 -9.28 16.81 79.14
CA MET A 75 -10.13 17.11 77.98
C MET A 75 -9.29 17.62 76.80
N ALA A 76 -8.34 18.52 77.05
CA ALA A 76 -7.43 19.04 76.02
C ALA A 76 -6.53 17.94 75.46
N VAL A 77 -5.94 17.10 76.30
CA VAL A 77 -5.14 15.95 75.88
C VAL A 77 -5.99 14.96 75.08
N GLY A 78 -7.22 14.68 75.52
CA GLY A 78 -8.14 13.81 74.79
C GLY A 78 -8.54 14.35 73.42
N ALA A 79 -8.77 15.68 73.33
CA ALA A 79 -9.10 16.33 72.08
C ALA A 79 -7.89 16.30 71.06
N VAL A 80 -6.70 16.58 71.54
CA VAL A 80 -5.45 16.46 70.72
C VAL A 80 -5.25 15.01 70.24
N PHE A 81 -5.40 14.05 71.16
CA PHE A 81 -5.26 12.63 70.82
C PHE A 81 -6.28 12.19 69.77
N LEU A 82 -7.56 12.57 69.96
CA LEU A 82 -8.61 12.33 68.98
C LEU A 82 -8.32 12.97 67.64
N ALA A 83 -7.85 14.25 67.61
CA ALA A 83 -7.47 14.93 66.40
C ALA A 83 -6.33 14.22 65.63
N VAL A 84 -5.33 13.74 66.36
CA VAL A 84 -4.21 12.95 65.79
C VAL A 84 -4.74 11.62 65.20
N LEU A 85 -5.62 10.91 65.91
CA LEU A 85 -6.22 9.66 65.44
C LEU A 85 -7.07 9.88 64.19
N VAL A 86 -7.93 10.89 64.20
CA VAL A 86 -8.77 11.23 63.03
C VAL A 86 -7.92 11.70 61.87
N GLY A 87 -6.93 12.56 62.08
CA GLY A 87 -5.99 13.02 61.05
C GLY A 87 -5.20 11.86 60.44
N GLY A 88 -4.65 10.97 61.31
CA GLY A 88 -3.94 9.76 60.86
C GLY A 88 -4.83 8.82 60.06
N TYR A 89 -6.08 8.61 60.50
CA TYR A 89 -7.05 7.81 59.77
C TYR A 89 -7.45 8.38 58.42
N LEU A 90 -7.68 9.68 58.34
CA LEU A 90 -8.02 10.37 57.08
C LEU A 90 -6.84 10.35 56.10
N LEU A 91 -5.64 10.58 56.59
CA LEU A 91 -4.42 10.51 55.78
C LEU A 91 -4.16 9.10 55.26
N GLY A 92 -4.28 8.07 56.15
CA GLY A 92 -4.16 6.67 55.79
C GLY A 92 -5.17 6.24 54.71
N ARG A 93 -6.43 6.67 54.86
CA ARG A 93 -7.47 6.42 53.84
C ARG A 93 -7.15 7.10 52.50
N ARG A 94 -6.59 8.27 52.50
CA ARG A 94 -6.22 8.99 51.28
C ARG A 94 -5.08 8.29 50.55
N VAL A 95 -4.07 7.83 51.25
CA VAL A 95 -2.93 7.07 50.66
C VAL A 95 -3.42 5.71 50.16
N ASP A 96 -4.22 4.97 50.95
CA ASP A 96 -4.75 3.67 50.56
C ASP A 96 -5.63 3.73 49.28
N ARG A 97 -6.46 4.79 49.16
CA ARG A 97 -7.28 5.00 47.98
C ARG A 97 -6.41 5.25 46.73
N ARG A 98 -5.37 6.09 46.83
CA ARG A 98 -4.43 6.33 45.75
C ARG A 98 -3.70 5.07 45.32
N LEU A 99 -3.18 4.30 46.25
CA LEU A 99 -2.51 3.02 45.98
C LEU A 99 -3.42 2.01 45.28
N ARG A 100 -4.67 1.88 45.73
CA ARG A 100 -5.66 0.99 45.06
C ARG A 100 -5.96 1.44 43.61
N THR A 101 -6.07 2.74 43.36
CA THR A 101 -6.28 3.25 41.99
C THR A 101 -5.07 2.96 41.11
N MET A 102 -3.86 3.24 41.60
CA MET A 102 -2.62 2.94 40.88
C MET A 102 -2.47 1.45 40.59
N ARG A 103 -2.75 0.60 41.57
CA ARG A 103 -2.72 -0.85 41.38
C ARG A 103 -3.70 -1.32 40.29
N ARG A 104 -4.95 -0.84 40.32
CA ARG A 104 -5.96 -1.21 39.30
C ARG A 104 -5.53 -0.75 37.90
N SER A 105 -5.03 0.48 37.77
CA SER A 105 -4.52 0.97 36.49
C SER A 105 -3.29 0.20 36.01
N ALA A 106 -2.37 -0.17 36.93
CA ALA A 106 -1.22 -1.00 36.57
C ALA A 106 -1.64 -2.43 36.18
N GLU A 107 -2.67 -3.01 36.81
CA GLU A 107 -3.25 -4.31 36.42
C GLU A 107 -3.94 -4.23 35.05
N SER A 108 -4.58 -3.09 34.70
CA SER A 108 -5.17 -2.84 33.39
C SER A 108 -4.09 -2.74 32.32
N LEU A 109 -3.01 -1.97 32.57
CA LEU A 109 -1.83 -1.90 31.70
C LEU A 109 -1.22 -3.29 31.46
N GLY A 110 -1.08 -4.11 32.51
CA GLY A 110 -0.56 -5.48 32.42
C GLY A 110 -1.44 -6.43 31.61
N ARG A 111 -2.73 -6.14 31.44
CA ARG A 111 -3.66 -6.87 30.56
C ARG A 111 -3.70 -6.35 29.12
N GLY A 112 -2.88 -5.35 28.80
CA GLY A 112 -2.76 -4.80 27.45
C GLY A 112 -3.60 -3.56 27.16
N ASP A 113 -4.34 -3.02 28.13
CA ASP A 113 -5.03 -1.74 27.99
C ASP A 113 -4.04 -0.59 28.21
N LEU A 114 -3.27 -0.29 27.18
CA LEU A 114 -2.25 0.77 27.18
C LEU A 114 -2.85 2.18 27.07
N ALA A 115 -4.15 2.31 26.81
CA ALA A 115 -4.84 3.59 26.78
C ALA A 115 -5.11 4.15 28.18
N THR A 116 -5.24 3.26 29.19
CA THR A 116 -5.45 3.65 30.57
C THR A 116 -4.26 4.45 31.10
N ARG A 117 -4.54 5.62 31.73
CA ARG A 117 -3.53 6.45 32.38
C ARG A 117 -3.77 6.52 33.87
N ILE A 118 -2.65 6.46 34.63
CA ILE A 118 -2.71 6.67 36.08
C ILE A 118 -2.82 8.16 36.34
N THR A 119 -3.85 8.58 37.07
CA THR A 119 -4.03 9.98 37.46
C THR A 119 -2.87 10.43 38.35
N VAL A 120 -2.13 11.45 37.92
CA VAL A 120 -1.01 12.00 38.66
C VAL A 120 -1.54 13.08 39.61
N GLU A 121 -1.77 12.73 40.88
CA GLU A 121 -2.14 13.66 41.91
C GLU A 121 -0.97 13.90 42.87
N GLY A 122 -0.44 15.13 42.90
CA GLY A 122 0.62 15.53 43.82
C GLY A 122 2.05 15.40 43.26
N HIS A 123 2.99 15.97 44.02
CA HIS A 123 4.43 15.99 43.69
C HIS A 123 5.24 15.06 44.62
N ASP A 124 4.55 14.15 45.28
CA ASP A 124 5.11 13.13 46.17
C ASP A 124 5.69 11.93 45.38
N GLU A 125 6.24 10.96 46.08
CA GLU A 125 6.83 9.72 45.55
C GLU A 125 5.80 8.94 44.73
N LEU A 126 4.51 8.94 45.15
CA LEU A 126 3.45 8.28 44.43
C LEU A 126 3.15 8.97 43.11
N GLY A 127 3.16 10.29 43.08
CA GLY A 127 3.06 11.05 41.84
C GLY A 127 4.23 10.81 40.89
N ALA A 128 5.45 10.68 41.42
CA ALA A 128 6.63 10.29 40.63
C ALA A 128 6.49 8.91 40.02
N LEU A 129 6.03 7.92 40.82
CA LEU A 129 5.78 6.57 40.33
C LEU A 129 4.68 6.53 39.24
N ALA A 130 3.59 7.30 39.42
CA ALA A 130 2.54 7.42 38.41
C ALA A 130 3.09 7.95 37.06
N ARG A 131 3.97 8.96 37.09
CA ARG A 131 4.61 9.48 35.88
C ARG A 131 5.49 8.45 35.19
N VAL A 132 6.28 7.69 35.94
CA VAL A 132 7.13 6.62 35.40
C VAL A 132 6.29 5.55 34.73
N LEU A 133 5.22 5.07 35.40
CA LEU A 133 4.33 4.06 34.85
C LEU A 133 3.61 4.55 33.58
N ASN A 134 3.14 5.80 33.55
CA ASN A 134 2.53 6.39 32.36
C ASN A 134 3.52 6.48 31.20
N SER A 135 4.79 6.89 31.50
CA SER A 135 5.84 6.96 30.47
C SER A 135 6.24 5.58 29.93
N MET A 136 6.21 4.54 30.79
CA MET A 136 6.42 3.15 30.32
C MET A 136 5.26 2.68 29.43
N ALA A 137 4.02 2.96 29.82
CA ALA A 137 2.84 2.64 28.99
C ALA A 137 2.89 3.32 27.63
N GLU A 138 3.24 4.60 27.57
CA GLU A 138 3.39 5.36 26.34
C GLU A 138 4.49 4.80 25.42
N ARG A 139 5.66 4.46 25.99
CA ARG A 139 6.75 3.84 25.24
C ARG A 139 6.35 2.46 24.69
N LEU A 140 5.64 1.67 25.48
CA LEU A 140 5.19 0.34 25.06
C LEU A 140 4.15 0.44 23.95
N ASP A 141 3.18 1.33 24.07
CA ASP A 141 2.16 1.62 23.05
C ASP A 141 2.80 2.09 21.74
N SER A 142 3.73 3.06 21.83
CA SER A 142 4.50 3.54 20.67
C SER A 142 5.30 2.41 19.99
N LYS A 143 5.96 1.55 20.77
CA LYS A 143 6.70 0.40 20.23
C LYS A 143 5.82 -0.64 19.58
N LEU A 144 4.66 -0.94 20.17
CA LEU A 144 3.69 -1.87 19.57
C LEU A 144 3.14 -1.30 18.25
N THR A 145 2.80 -0.02 18.22
CA THR A 145 2.32 0.66 17.00
C THR A 145 3.42 0.67 15.91
N GLU A 146 4.67 0.95 16.27
CA GLU A 146 5.81 0.90 15.36
C GLU A 146 5.99 -0.50 14.76
N LEU A 147 5.97 -1.55 15.61
CA LEU A 147 6.11 -2.95 15.17
C LEU A 147 4.93 -3.39 14.29
N GLN A 148 3.71 -2.96 14.61
CA GLN A 148 2.55 -3.23 13.77
C GLN A 148 2.68 -2.56 12.40
N ALA A 149 3.05 -1.28 12.37
CA ALA A 149 3.26 -0.55 11.12
C ALA A 149 4.38 -1.16 10.27
N GLU A 150 5.49 -1.60 10.88
CA GLU A 150 6.57 -2.30 10.19
C GLU A 150 6.12 -3.65 9.62
N ARG A 151 5.36 -4.42 10.41
CA ARG A 151 4.77 -5.68 9.96
C ARG A 151 3.81 -5.48 8.79
N ASP A 152 2.90 -4.51 8.90
CA ASP A 152 1.91 -4.20 7.85
C ASP A 152 2.61 -3.73 6.57
N ARG A 153 3.65 -2.89 6.71
CA ARG A 153 4.49 -2.47 5.59
C ARG A 153 5.20 -3.65 4.92
N SER A 154 5.79 -4.55 5.70
CA SER A 154 6.43 -5.76 5.18
C SER A 154 5.44 -6.67 4.46
N GLN A 155 4.25 -6.88 5.05
CA GLN A 155 3.18 -7.65 4.41
C GLN A 155 2.67 -7.01 3.11
N ALA A 156 2.50 -5.68 3.09
CA ALA A 156 2.10 -4.95 1.89
C ALA A 156 3.15 -5.08 0.77
N VAL A 157 4.45 -5.01 1.09
CA VAL A 157 5.52 -5.22 0.10
C VAL A 157 5.46 -6.63 -0.47
N ILE A 158 5.40 -7.66 0.39
CA ILE A 158 5.35 -9.06 -0.05
C ILE A 158 4.06 -9.35 -0.83
N GLY A 159 2.93 -8.79 -0.42
CA GLY A 159 1.64 -8.97 -1.09
C GLY A 159 1.57 -8.36 -2.49
N ASN A 160 2.27 -7.24 -2.72
CA ASN A 160 2.30 -6.55 -4.02
C ASN A 160 3.43 -7.02 -4.96
N LEU A 161 4.25 -7.99 -4.56
CA LEU A 161 5.23 -8.59 -5.46
C LEU A 161 4.52 -9.30 -6.62
N SER A 162 4.99 -9.07 -7.85
CA SER A 162 4.54 -9.80 -9.04
C SER A 162 4.98 -11.26 -9.05
N GLU A 163 5.96 -11.60 -8.20
CA GLU A 163 6.47 -12.95 -8.01
C GLU A 163 5.71 -13.68 -6.91
N GLY A 164 5.49 -14.97 -7.08
CA GLY A 164 5.04 -15.87 -6.02
C GLY A 164 6.19 -16.15 -5.05
N VAL A 165 5.97 -15.91 -3.77
CA VAL A 165 6.99 -16.11 -2.72
C VAL A 165 6.47 -17.06 -1.66
N ALA A 166 7.28 -18.05 -1.30
CA ALA A 166 6.99 -18.96 -0.19
C ALA A 166 8.24 -19.18 0.67
N LEU A 167 8.08 -19.07 1.98
CA LEU A 167 9.09 -19.46 2.97
C LEU A 167 8.78 -20.90 3.42
N LEU A 168 9.75 -21.77 3.34
CA LEU A 168 9.62 -23.20 3.59
C LEU A 168 10.54 -23.64 4.72
N ALA A 169 10.02 -24.46 5.62
CA ALA A 169 10.87 -25.23 6.53
C ALA A 169 11.55 -26.39 5.79
N PRO A 170 12.62 -26.99 6.35
CA PRO A 170 13.35 -28.11 5.73
C PRO A 170 12.50 -29.36 5.44
N ASP A 171 11.37 -29.51 6.13
CA ASP A 171 10.40 -30.60 5.94
C ASP A 171 9.36 -30.29 4.86
N LEU A 172 9.53 -29.16 4.11
CA LEU A 172 8.62 -28.65 3.09
C LEU A 172 7.30 -28.08 3.62
N THR A 173 7.25 -27.78 4.88
CA THR A 173 6.11 -27.03 5.46
C THR A 173 6.19 -25.56 5.03
N ILE A 174 5.10 -25.02 4.52
CA ILE A 174 5.02 -23.63 4.12
C ILE A 174 4.78 -22.76 5.38
N LEU A 175 5.77 -21.97 5.75
CA LEU A 175 5.72 -21.06 6.89
C LEU A 175 4.99 -19.76 6.55
N GLN A 176 5.24 -19.22 5.36
CA GLN A 176 4.66 -17.99 4.88
C GLN A 176 4.57 -17.99 3.36
N THR A 177 3.53 -17.40 2.79
CA THR A 177 3.40 -17.16 1.34
C THR A 177 2.66 -15.86 1.09
N ASN A 178 2.82 -15.33 -0.14
CA ASN A 178 1.91 -14.31 -0.67
C ASN A 178 0.79 -14.96 -1.52
N GLU A 179 -0.23 -14.19 -1.86
CA GLU A 179 -1.37 -14.66 -2.65
C GLU A 179 -0.95 -15.02 -4.08
N ARG A 180 0.01 -14.28 -4.62
CA ARG A 180 0.56 -14.50 -5.96
C ARG A 180 1.14 -15.91 -6.13
N PHE A 181 1.74 -16.47 -5.08
CA PHE A 181 2.23 -17.85 -5.10
C PHE A 181 1.14 -18.85 -5.49
N TRP A 182 -0.02 -18.78 -4.83
CA TRP A 182 -1.12 -19.70 -5.07
C TRP A 182 -1.74 -19.50 -6.46
N THR A 183 -1.84 -18.27 -6.92
CA THR A 183 -2.29 -17.94 -8.29
C THR A 183 -1.39 -18.56 -9.34
N LEU A 184 -0.05 -18.43 -9.19
CA LEU A 184 0.91 -18.94 -10.18
C LEU A 184 1.01 -20.46 -10.19
N VAL A 185 0.74 -21.13 -9.09
CA VAL A 185 0.70 -22.61 -9.05
C VAL A 185 -0.65 -23.18 -9.44
N GLY A 186 -1.68 -22.37 -9.61
CA GLY A 186 -3.04 -22.80 -9.94
C GLY A 186 -3.72 -23.60 -8.85
N ALA A 187 -3.46 -23.29 -7.59
CA ALA A 187 -4.05 -23.95 -6.45
C ALA A 187 -4.66 -22.96 -5.47
N ASP A 188 -5.75 -23.37 -4.83
CA ASP A 188 -6.35 -22.58 -3.75
C ASP A 188 -5.47 -22.64 -2.50
N ARG A 189 -5.38 -21.51 -1.81
CA ARG A 189 -4.70 -21.46 -0.52
C ARG A 189 -5.43 -22.35 0.49
N PRO A 190 -4.78 -23.35 1.08
CA PRO A 190 -5.42 -24.20 2.07
C PRO A 190 -5.91 -23.41 3.28
N THR A 191 -7.18 -23.59 3.63
CA THR A 191 -7.81 -23.00 4.82
C THR A 191 -7.86 -24.05 5.92
N GLY A 192 -7.08 -23.87 7.00
CA GLY A 192 -7.04 -24.81 8.11
C GLY A 192 -6.12 -24.36 9.23
N PRO A 193 -6.20 -24.94 10.43
CA PRO A 193 -5.38 -24.55 11.57
C PRO A 193 -3.92 -25.02 11.47
N SER A 194 -3.60 -25.96 10.58
CA SER A 194 -2.25 -26.47 10.35
C SER A 194 -1.60 -25.80 9.13
N LEU A 195 -0.28 -25.55 9.24
CA LEU A 195 0.50 -25.01 8.12
C LEU A 195 0.48 -26.00 6.94
N PRO A 196 0.20 -25.51 5.72
CA PRO A 196 0.18 -26.38 4.53
C PRO A 196 1.59 -26.86 4.16
N ARG A 197 1.68 -28.03 3.54
CA ARG A 197 2.92 -28.51 2.93
C ARG A 197 3.00 -28.09 1.46
N LEU A 198 4.21 -28.03 0.92
CA LEU A 198 4.44 -27.67 -0.49
C LEU A 198 3.66 -28.57 -1.46
N ALA A 199 3.40 -29.83 -1.10
CA ALA A 199 2.55 -30.75 -1.86
C ALA A 199 1.13 -30.19 -2.12
N ALA A 200 0.62 -29.27 -1.29
CA ALA A 200 -0.65 -28.59 -1.52
C ALA A 200 -0.66 -27.73 -2.79
N ALA A 201 0.50 -27.28 -3.27
CA ALA A 201 0.64 -26.57 -4.54
C ALA A 201 0.39 -27.46 -5.77
N ARG A 202 0.28 -28.79 -5.60
CA ARG A 202 0.03 -29.78 -6.67
C ARG A 202 1.03 -29.74 -7.84
N GLN A 203 2.23 -29.22 -7.61
CA GLN A 203 3.30 -29.08 -8.60
C GLN A 203 4.52 -29.93 -8.20
N PRO A 204 4.60 -31.22 -8.59
CA PRO A 204 5.68 -32.15 -8.20
C PRO A 204 7.08 -31.64 -8.58
N ILE A 205 7.17 -30.89 -9.69
CA ILE A 205 8.45 -30.33 -10.17
C ILE A 205 9.03 -29.35 -9.16
N MET A 206 8.19 -28.54 -8.50
CA MET A 206 8.65 -27.59 -7.50
C MET A 206 9.17 -28.29 -6.24
N GLU A 207 8.49 -29.34 -5.82
CA GLU A 207 8.96 -30.17 -4.70
C GLU A 207 10.33 -30.81 -5.01
N ALA A 208 10.53 -31.27 -6.22
CA ALA A 208 11.83 -31.83 -6.65
C ALA A 208 12.95 -30.80 -6.61
N ILE A 209 12.69 -29.55 -7.08
CA ILE A 209 13.66 -28.45 -7.06
C ILE A 209 14.01 -28.06 -5.62
N VAL A 210 13.01 -27.95 -4.73
CA VAL A 210 13.25 -27.62 -3.33
C VAL A 210 14.07 -28.73 -2.65
N ARG A 211 13.74 -30.00 -2.87
CA ARG A 211 14.52 -31.14 -2.34
C ARG A 211 15.96 -31.15 -2.87
N GLU A 212 16.17 -30.79 -4.14
CA GLU A 212 17.51 -30.64 -4.73
C GLU A 212 18.30 -29.55 -3.98
N ALA A 213 17.70 -28.36 -3.79
CA ALA A 213 18.33 -27.25 -3.09
C ALA A 213 18.68 -27.62 -1.63
N ILE A 214 17.78 -28.28 -0.90
CA ILE A 214 18.00 -28.74 0.47
C ILE A 214 19.16 -29.75 0.52
N ARG A 215 19.20 -30.73 -0.40
CA ARG A 215 20.23 -31.74 -0.46
C ARG A 215 21.61 -31.18 -0.78
N THR A 216 21.68 -30.24 -1.72
CA THR A 216 22.93 -29.61 -2.17
C THR A 216 23.39 -28.47 -1.26
N ARG A 217 22.53 -27.98 -0.37
CA ARG A 217 22.70 -26.77 0.47
C ARG A 217 23.09 -25.53 -0.34
N ALA A 218 22.62 -25.46 -1.57
CA ALA A 218 22.93 -24.39 -2.50
C ALA A 218 21.65 -23.81 -3.12
N ALA A 219 21.72 -22.57 -3.58
CA ALA A 219 20.64 -22.00 -4.36
C ALA A 219 20.49 -22.74 -5.69
N VAL A 220 19.25 -23.07 -6.02
CA VAL A 220 18.89 -23.73 -7.29
C VAL A 220 17.91 -22.84 -8.03
N ARG A 221 18.13 -22.63 -9.33
CA ARG A 221 17.25 -21.91 -10.23
C ARG A 221 16.96 -22.77 -11.44
N ARG A 222 15.68 -22.90 -11.79
CA ARG A 222 15.21 -23.68 -12.94
C ARG A 222 14.07 -22.98 -13.65
N GLU A 223 14.06 -23.08 -14.96
CA GLU A 223 12.89 -22.74 -15.76
C GLU A 223 12.02 -24.00 -15.89
N VAL A 224 10.73 -23.85 -15.66
CA VAL A 224 9.77 -24.97 -15.66
C VAL A 224 8.48 -24.56 -16.35
N SER A 225 7.84 -25.52 -17.01
CA SER A 225 6.48 -25.33 -17.51
C SER A 225 5.49 -25.78 -16.44
N ILE A 226 4.60 -24.90 -16.03
CA ILE A 226 3.49 -25.19 -15.11
C ILE A 226 2.19 -25.15 -15.92
N TYR A 227 1.33 -26.14 -15.74
CA TYR A 227 0.03 -26.23 -16.39
C TYR A 227 -1.04 -25.83 -15.37
N VAL A 228 -1.64 -24.65 -15.56
CA VAL A 228 -2.76 -24.15 -14.74
C VAL A 228 -4.05 -24.27 -15.53
N GLU A 229 -4.29 -23.42 -16.52
CA GLU A 229 -5.32 -23.53 -17.56
C GLU A 229 -4.66 -23.80 -18.91
N ASP A 230 -3.54 -23.10 -19.15
CA ASP A 230 -2.65 -23.27 -20.29
C ASP A 230 -1.22 -23.52 -19.83
N ARG A 231 -0.35 -23.89 -20.77
CA ARG A 231 1.07 -24.04 -20.53
C ARG A 231 1.70 -22.66 -20.26
N GLN A 232 2.14 -22.42 -19.04
CA GLN A 232 2.84 -21.21 -18.63
C GLN A 232 4.29 -21.53 -18.29
N GLU A 233 5.20 -20.67 -18.71
CA GLU A 233 6.63 -20.80 -18.43
C GLU A 233 7.01 -19.99 -17.19
N HIS A 234 7.60 -20.66 -16.20
CA HIS A 234 7.97 -20.04 -14.93
C HIS A 234 9.45 -20.23 -14.64
N GLU A 235 10.05 -19.23 -14.00
CA GLU A 235 11.34 -19.40 -13.31
C GLU A 235 11.05 -19.71 -11.85
N VAL A 236 11.55 -20.85 -11.38
CA VAL A 236 11.50 -21.24 -9.98
C VAL A 236 12.91 -21.15 -9.41
N ALA A 237 13.08 -20.32 -8.38
CA ALA A 237 14.33 -20.20 -7.66
C ALA A 237 14.14 -20.56 -6.19
N VAL A 238 15.08 -21.33 -5.64
CA VAL A 238 15.10 -21.75 -4.25
C VAL A 238 16.45 -21.38 -3.66
N ALA A 239 16.46 -20.66 -2.56
CA ALA A 239 17.67 -20.24 -1.86
C ALA A 239 17.54 -20.42 -0.34
N PRO A 240 18.64 -20.68 0.38
CA PRO A 240 18.59 -20.73 1.84
C PRO A 240 18.21 -19.34 2.40
N ALA A 241 17.27 -19.29 3.32
CA ALA A 241 16.94 -18.10 4.07
C ALA A 241 18.00 -17.92 5.18
N SER A 242 18.87 -16.90 5.02
CA SER A 242 20.07 -16.73 5.85
C SER A 242 19.95 -15.67 6.94
N VAL A 243 18.72 -15.27 7.34
CA VAL A 243 18.53 -14.11 8.25
C VAL A 243 17.97 -14.57 9.60
N GLY A 244 18.73 -14.37 10.67
CA GLY A 244 18.30 -14.46 12.08
C GLY A 244 17.76 -15.83 12.49
N SER A 245 16.56 -15.88 13.08
CA SER A 245 15.90 -17.10 13.53
C SER A 245 15.41 -18.02 12.40
N MET A 246 15.55 -17.63 11.14
CA MET A 246 15.20 -18.39 9.95
C MET A 246 16.37 -19.25 9.44
N ALA A 247 17.42 -19.43 10.23
CA ALA A 247 18.56 -20.28 9.85
C ALA A 247 18.09 -21.73 9.67
N GLY A 248 18.13 -22.21 8.42
CA GLY A 248 17.67 -23.54 8.02
C GLY A 248 16.40 -23.54 7.15
N ASP A 249 15.69 -22.43 7.06
CA ASP A 249 14.53 -22.26 6.17
C ASP A 249 14.96 -21.96 4.72
N TRP A 250 14.05 -22.12 3.80
CA TRP A 250 14.28 -21.96 2.37
C TRP A 250 13.28 -20.97 1.77
N LEU A 251 13.80 -20.04 0.98
CA LEU A 251 12.99 -19.10 0.21
C LEU A 251 12.79 -19.69 -1.20
N LEU A 252 11.52 -19.89 -1.55
CA LEU A 252 11.08 -20.29 -2.88
C LEU A 252 10.45 -19.08 -3.56
N THR A 253 10.92 -18.73 -4.76
CA THR A 253 10.30 -17.68 -5.60
C THR A 253 9.88 -18.29 -6.94
N ILE A 254 8.74 -17.82 -7.44
CA ILE A 254 8.18 -18.20 -8.74
C ILE A 254 7.92 -16.94 -9.53
N ARG A 255 8.52 -16.83 -10.71
CA ARG A 255 8.31 -15.73 -11.65
C ARG A 255 7.67 -16.25 -12.92
N ASP A 256 6.61 -15.61 -13.37
CA ASP A 256 6.00 -15.89 -14.66
C ASP A 256 6.88 -15.30 -15.79
N LEU A 257 7.37 -16.14 -16.66
CA LEU A 257 8.15 -15.76 -17.84
C LEU A 257 7.31 -15.76 -19.12
N THR A 258 6.05 -16.11 -19.03
CA THR A 258 5.18 -16.26 -20.21
C THR A 258 5.11 -14.98 -21.05
N PRO A 259 4.92 -13.77 -20.43
CA PRO A 259 4.89 -12.52 -21.19
C PRO A 259 6.22 -12.21 -21.89
N GLU A 260 7.33 -12.34 -21.15
CA GLU A 260 8.68 -12.08 -21.72
C GLU A 260 9.02 -13.03 -22.84
N ARG A 261 8.67 -14.32 -22.68
CA ARG A 261 8.88 -15.33 -23.72
C ARG A 261 7.98 -15.12 -24.93
N ALA A 262 6.72 -14.78 -24.72
CA ALA A 262 5.80 -14.44 -25.81
C ALA A 262 6.37 -13.27 -26.64
N MET A 263 6.83 -12.20 -25.97
CA MET A 263 7.45 -11.05 -26.64
C MET A 263 8.74 -11.43 -27.38
N ALA A 264 9.62 -12.25 -26.76
CA ALA A 264 10.85 -12.71 -27.40
C ALA A 264 10.57 -13.62 -28.61
N ASN A 265 9.50 -14.43 -28.57
CA ASN A 265 9.07 -15.25 -29.70
C ASN A 265 8.53 -14.39 -30.83
N LEU A 266 7.62 -13.46 -30.54
CA LEU A 266 7.11 -12.49 -31.51
C LEU A 266 8.23 -11.73 -32.20
N ARG A 267 9.25 -11.29 -31.47
CA ARG A 267 10.43 -10.61 -32.05
C ARG A 267 11.25 -11.53 -32.95
N ARG A 268 11.44 -12.81 -32.55
CA ARG A 268 12.16 -13.79 -33.39
C ARG A 268 11.40 -14.11 -34.69
N GLU A 269 10.09 -14.33 -34.59
CA GLU A 269 9.22 -14.56 -35.74
C GLU A 269 9.20 -13.34 -36.68
N PHE A 270 9.15 -12.14 -36.13
CA PHE A 270 9.23 -10.91 -36.90
C PHE A 270 10.54 -10.85 -37.72
N VAL A 271 11.69 -11.03 -37.08
CA VAL A 271 13.01 -11.01 -37.76
C VAL A 271 13.11 -12.09 -38.82
N ALA A 272 12.62 -13.31 -38.53
CA ALA A 272 12.60 -14.40 -39.50
C ALA A 272 11.72 -14.09 -40.72
N ASN A 273 10.52 -13.55 -40.49
CA ASN A 273 9.58 -13.18 -41.55
C ASN A 273 10.12 -12.03 -42.41
N VAL A 274 10.69 -10.98 -41.77
CA VAL A 274 11.38 -9.88 -42.50
C VAL A 274 12.45 -10.44 -43.40
N SER A 275 13.34 -11.30 -42.86
CA SER A 275 14.44 -11.88 -43.62
C SER A 275 13.92 -12.69 -44.83
N HIS A 276 12.83 -13.41 -44.65
CA HIS A 276 12.25 -14.24 -45.73
C HIS A 276 11.58 -13.38 -46.81
N GLU A 277 10.81 -12.34 -46.41
CA GLU A 277 10.11 -11.46 -47.36
C GLU A 277 11.09 -10.53 -48.14
N LEU A 278 12.26 -10.19 -47.59
CA LEU A 278 13.32 -9.48 -48.27
C LEU A 278 14.15 -10.39 -49.22
N LYS A 279 14.44 -11.63 -48.79
CA LYS A 279 15.28 -12.58 -49.57
C LYS A 279 14.60 -12.99 -50.88
N THR A 280 13.30 -13.21 -50.88
CA THR A 280 12.51 -13.68 -52.04
C THR A 280 12.63 -12.75 -53.25
N PRO A 281 12.28 -11.43 -53.15
CA PRO A 281 12.43 -10.48 -54.27
C PRO A 281 13.88 -10.29 -54.67
N LEU A 282 14.83 -10.28 -53.69
CA LEU A 282 16.24 -10.11 -53.97
C LEU A 282 16.79 -11.28 -54.81
N THR A 283 16.46 -12.53 -54.43
CA THR A 283 16.83 -13.72 -55.22
C THR A 283 16.26 -13.71 -56.63
N SER A 284 15.01 -13.17 -56.79
CA SER A 284 14.37 -13.03 -58.10
C SER A 284 15.10 -11.96 -58.97
N ILE A 285 15.45 -10.80 -58.39
CA ILE A 285 16.24 -9.78 -59.04
C ILE A 285 17.57 -10.34 -59.51
N GLN A 286 18.31 -11.01 -58.62
CA GLN A 286 19.60 -11.60 -58.97
C GLN A 286 19.49 -12.65 -60.08
N GLY A 287 18.54 -13.58 -59.98
CA GLY A 287 18.38 -14.64 -60.97
C GLY A 287 18.03 -14.09 -62.37
N TYR A 288 17.14 -13.08 -62.47
CA TYR A 288 16.81 -12.48 -63.78
C TYR A 288 17.93 -11.59 -64.28
N ALA A 289 18.69 -10.90 -63.44
CA ALA A 289 19.88 -10.18 -63.82
C ALA A 289 20.99 -11.15 -64.35
N GLU A 290 21.22 -12.26 -63.67
CA GLU A 290 22.15 -13.31 -64.14
C GLU A 290 21.70 -13.90 -65.50
N THR A 291 20.39 -14.15 -65.70
CA THR A 291 19.83 -14.63 -66.94
C THR A 291 20.10 -13.64 -68.07
N LEU A 292 19.89 -12.34 -67.84
CA LEU A 292 20.20 -11.29 -68.81
C LEU A 292 21.71 -11.25 -69.16
N LEU A 293 22.59 -11.39 -68.21
CA LEU A 293 24.05 -11.39 -68.41
C LEU A 293 24.56 -12.63 -69.15
N HIS A 294 23.87 -13.78 -69.04
CA HIS A 294 24.28 -15.05 -69.69
C HIS A 294 23.52 -15.32 -71.02
N GLY A 295 23.18 -14.29 -71.77
CA GLY A 295 22.59 -14.43 -73.09
C GLY A 295 21.15 -14.01 -73.23
N GLY A 296 20.45 -13.74 -72.10
CA GLY A 296 19.06 -13.24 -72.10
C GLY A 296 18.89 -11.84 -72.69
N MET A 297 19.99 -11.10 -72.90
CA MET A 297 19.99 -9.82 -73.59
C MET A 297 19.68 -9.93 -75.08
N GLU A 298 20.02 -11.06 -75.70
CA GLU A 298 19.80 -11.38 -77.12
C GLU A 298 18.38 -11.90 -77.39
N ASP A 299 17.64 -12.36 -76.35
CA ASP A 299 16.26 -12.82 -76.47
C ASP A 299 15.30 -11.58 -76.43
N GLU A 300 15.01 -11.04 -77.61
CA GLU A 300 14.13 -9.88 -77.77
C GLU A 300 12.73 -10.10 -77.19
N ALA A 301 12.21 -11.32 -77.22
CA ALA A 301 10.88 -11.63 -76.70
C ALA A 301 10.80 -11.59 -75.19
N ASN A 302 11.84 -12.05 -74.49
CA ASN A 302 11.84 -12.17 -73.02
C ASN A 302 12.63 -11.10 -72.28
N ARG A 303 13.56 -10.40 -72.95
CA ARG A 303 14.39 -9.33 -72.39
C ARG A 303 13.57 -8.29 -71.63
N ASN A 304 12.54 -7.73 -72.27
CA ASN A 304 11.69 -6.72 -71.65
C ASN A 304 10.94 -7.29 -70.44
N ARG A 305 10.47 -8.54 -70.50
CA ARG A 305 9.82 -9.19 -69.40
C ARG A 305 10.76 -9.44 -68.21
N PHE A 306 12.02 -9.78 -68.43
CA PHE A 306 13.02 -9.91 -67.39
C PHE A 306 13.31 -8.60 -66.69
N VAL A 307 13.54 -7.52 -67.47
CA VAL A 307 13.75 -6.16 -66.94
C VAL A 307 12.53 -5.67 -66.17
N GLU A 308 11.32 -5.93 -66.69
CA GLU A 308 10.08 -5.55 -66.03
C GLU A 308 9.87 -6.34 -64.69
N THR A 309 10.26 -7.61 -64.66
CA THR A 309 10.22 -8.41 -63.42
C THR A 309 11.19 -7.87 -62.39
N ILE A 310 12.42 -7.55 -62.78
CA ILE A 310 13.42 -6.90 -61.90
C ILE A 310 12.86 -5.61 -61.32
N ARG A 311 12.31 -4.73 -62.19
CA ARG A 311 11.72 -3.46 -61.76
C ARG A 311 10.59 -3.67 -60.75
N ASN A 312 9.67 -4.60 -61.01
CA ASN A 312 8.53 -4.88 -60.16
C ASN A 312 8.96 -5.47 -58.81
N GLN A 313 10.03 -6.32 -58.78
CA GLN A 313 10.59 -6.83 -57.53
C GLN A 313 11.31 -5.74 -56.73
N ALA A 314 12.00 -4.79 -57.39
CA ALA A 314 12.64 -3.65 -56.74
C ALA A 314 11.60 -2.73 -56.07
N ILE A 315 10.51 -2.36 -56.81
CA ILE A 315 9.39 -1.56 -56.24
C ILE A 315 8.75 -2.29 -55.03
N ARG A 316 8.61 -3.62 -55.12
CA ARG A 316 8.09 -4.42 -53.98
C ARG A 316 9.03 -4.37 -52.78
N LEU A 317 10.35 -4.47 -53.01
CA LEU A 317 11.35 -4.41 -51.96
C LEU A 317 11.31 -3.04 -51.26
N GLU A 318 11.21 -1.95 -52.03
CA GLU A 318 11.05 -0.59 -51.51
C GLU A 318 9.82 -0.48 -50.61
N ALA A 319 8.66 -0.93 -51.06
CA ALA A 319 7.43 -0.95 -50.23
C ALA A 319 7.55 -1.77 -48.92
N ILE A 320 8.26 -2.91 -48.95
CA ILE A 320 8.54 -3.67 -47.76
C ILE A 320 9.39 -2.88 -46.76
N VAL A 321 10.44 -2.18 -47.27
CA VAL A 321 11.33 -1.38 -46.41
C VAL A 321 10.57 -0.19 -45.80
N GLU A 322 9.75 0.51 -46.61
CA GLU A 322 8.91 1.60 -46.15
C GLU A 322 7.94 1.15 -45.05
N ASP A 323 7.22 0.07 -45.28
CA ASP A 323 6.30 -0.52 -44.28
C ASP A 323 7.04 -0.91 -42.98
N LEU A 324 8.25 -1.45 -43.06
CA LEU A 324 9.08 -1.78 -41.90
C LEU A 324 9.54 -0.56 -41.13
N LEU A 325 9.94 0.53 -41.82
CA LEU A 325 10.34 1.79 -41.17
C LEU A 325 9.13 2.41 -40.47
N GLU A 326 7.97 2.44 -41.14
CA GLU A 326 6.74 2.95 -40.54
C GLU A 326 6.32 2.16 -39.30
N LEU A 327 6.39 0.83 -39.37
CA LEU A 327 6.10 -0.03 -38.23
C LEU A 327 7.08 0.18 -37.08
N ALA A 328 8.38 0.35 -37.40
CA ALA A 328 9.41 0.63 -36.38
C ALA A 328 9.18 1.96 -35.68
N ASP A 329 8.72 2.98 -36.41
CA ASP A 329 8.35 4.27 -35.82
C ASP A 329 7.11 4.19 -34.94
N LEU A 330 6.13 3.37 -35.31
CA LEU A 330 4.92 3.15 -34.52
C LEU A 330 5.17 2.33 -33.25
N ASP A 331 6.17 1.41 -33.27
CA ASP A 331 6.52 0.53 -32.15
C ASP A 331 7.40 1.22 -31.08
N ARG A 332 7.85 2.43 -31.31
CA ARG A 332 8.69 3.15 -30.34
C ARG A 332 7.93 3.44 -29.04
N PRO A 333 8.49 3.16 -27.87
CA PRO A 333 7.84 3.46 -26.58
C PRO A 333 7.58 4.95 -26.38
N ASP A 334 8.35 5.81 -27.04
CA ASP A 334 8.30 7.26 -27.01
C ASP A 334 7.64 7.87 -28.26
N ALA A 335 6.88 7.08 -29.03
CA ALA A 335 6.15 7.57 -30.18
C ALA A 335 5.15 8.66 -29.78
N VAL A 336 5.47 9.89 -30.15
CA VAL A 336 4.62 11.06 -29.90
C VAL A 336 3.78 11.31 -31.15
N LEU A 337 2.46 11.36 -30.96
CA LEU A 337 1.53 11.74 -32.04
C LEU A 337 1.48 13.28 -32.15
N ASP A 338 1.56 13.81 -33.36
CA ASP A 338 1.25 15.24 -33.64
C ASP A 338 -0.26 15.41 -33.79
N GLU A 339 -1.00 15.22 -32.69
CA GLU A 339 -2.45 15.32 -32.72
C GLU A 339 -2.92 16.78 -32.85
N LYS A 340 -3.70 17.03 -33.87
CA LYS A 340 -4.38 18.31 -34.12
C LYS A 340 -5.85 18.06 -34.44
N SER A 341 -6.65 19.11 -34.31
CA SER A 341 -8.07 19.05 -34.69
C SER A 341 -8.21 19.12 -36.20
N TRP A 342 -8.56 18.01 -36.82
CA TRP A 342 -8.82 17.89 -38.24
C TRP A 342 -10.26 17.51 -38.56
N ASP A 343 -10.76 17.87 -39.74
CA ASP A 343 -12.00 17.29 -40.27
C ASP A 343 -11.68 15.96 -40.98
N LEU A 344 -11.97 14.83 -40.28
CA LEU A 344 -11.72 13.49 -40.82
C LEU A 344 -12.48 13.23 -42.14
N ALA A 345 -13.61 13.89 -42.34
CA ALA A 345 -14.37 13.77 -43.58
C ALA A 345 -13.61 14.38 -44.80
N GLU A 346 -12.84 15.46 -44.60
CA GLU A 346 -11.98 16.02 -45.62
C GLU A 346 -10.81 15.07 -45.92
N VAL A 347 -10.13 14.59 -44.89
CA VAL A 347 -9.00 13.66 -45.04
C VAL A 347 -9.40 12.40 -45.77
N VAL A 348 -10.55 11.79 -45.42
CA VAL A 348 -11.05 10.60 -46.11
C VAL A 348 -11.38 10.89 -47.57
N ARG A 349 -11.98 12.06 -47.87
CA ARG A 349 -12.29 12.46 -49.27
C ARG A 349 -11.01 12.70 -50.10
N ASP A 350 -10.04 13.40 -49.54
CA ASP A 350 -8.75 13.70 -50.22
C ASP A 350 -8.02 12.39 -50.53
N MET A 351 -7.96 11.47 -49.57
CA MET A 351 -7.34 10.16 -49.77
C MET A 351 -8.10 9.31 -50.80
N ALA A 352 -9.42 9.25 -50.77
CA ALA A 352 -10.22 8.50 -51.73
C ALA A 352 -10.09 9.04 -53.17
N ALA A 353 -10.03 10.37 -53.33
CA ALA A 353 -9.81 11.01 -54.65
C ALA A 353 -8.50 10.54 -55.30
N GLY A 354 -7.42 10.37 -54.52
CA GLY A 354 -6.15 9.81 -55.00
C GLY A 354 -6.24 8.40 -55.59
N PHE A 355 -7.27 7.65 -55.22
CA PHE A 355 -7.50 6.26 -55.70
C PHE A 355 -8.52 6.14 -56.84
N GLU A 356 -9.23 7.21 -57.23
CA GLU A 356 -10.27 7.16 -58.28
C GLU A 356 -9.71 6.63 -59.60
N GLU A 357 -8.57 7.15 -60.05
CA GLU A 357 -7.93 6.70 -61.29
C GLU A 357 -7.46 5.25 -61.21
N THR A 358 -6.96 4.81 -60.04
CA THR A 358 -6.49 3.43 -59.83
C THR A 358 -7.67 2.45 -59.87
N ALA A 359 -8.78 2.82 -59.22
CA ALA A 359 -10.01 2.04 -59.23
C ALA A 359 -10.60 1.97 -60.65
N ALA A 360 -10.68 3.11 -61.38
CA ALA A 360 -11.17 3.17 -62.73
C ALA A 360 -10.34 2.32 -63.71
N ARG A 361 -9.00 2.34 -63.60
CA ARG A 361 -8.12 1.48 -64.44
C ARG A 361 -8.36 0.00 -64.20
N ARG A 362 -8.87 -0.40 -63.01
CA ARG A 362 -9.28 -1.79 -62.69
C ARG A 362 -10.76 -2.09 -62.96
N GLY A 363 -11.51 -1.11 -63.50
CA GLY A 363 -12.96 -1.27 -63.76
C GLY A 363 -13.80 -1.31 -62.50
N LEU A 364 -13.30 -0.79 -61.38
CA LEU A 364 -14.01 -0.75 -60.09
C LEU A 364 -14.72 0.58 -59.92
N LYS A 365 -15.90 0.57 -59.30
CA LYS A 365 -16.61 1.77 -58.89
C LYS A 365 -16.20 2.15 -57.49
N LEU A 366 -15.77 3.41 -57.28
CA LEU A 366 -15.47 3.96 -55.95
C LEU A 366 -16.65 4.83 -55.48
N ASP A 367 -17.36 4.39 -54.44
CA ASP A 367 -18.53 5.07 -53.88
C ASP A 367 -18.16 5.73 -52.54
N LEU A 368 -18.49 7.02 -52.35
CA LEU A 368 -18.23 7.74 -51.13
C LEU A 368 -19.50 8.09 -50.39
N ALA A 369 -19.62 7.65 -49.10
CA ALA A 369 -20.72 7.94 -48.20
C ALA A 369 -20.22 8.61 -46.94
N ILE A 370 -19.70 9.84 -47.05
CA ILE A 370 -18.99 10.55 -46.00
C ILE A 370 -19.85 11.69 -45.48
N ARG A 371 -20.21 11.67 -44.21
CA ARG A 371 -20.92 12.76 -43.53
C ARG A 371 -19.95 13.93 -43.32
N PRO A 372 -20.36 15.18 -43.60
CA PRO A 372 -19.51 16.34 -43.36
C PRO A 372 -19.37 16.68 -41.88
N GLY A 373 -18.30 17.38 -41.51
CA GLY A 373 -18.13 17.93 -40.15
C GLY A 373 -17.71 16.92 -39.09
N LEU A 374 -16.97 15.88 -39.46
CA LEU A 374 -16.45 14.85 -38.57
C LEU A 374 -15.12 15.28 -37.92
N ARG A 375 -15.17 16.23 -36.99
CA ARG A 375 -13.95 16.70 -36.31
C ARG A 375 -13.49 15.76 -35.21
N ALA A 376 -12.16 15.44 -35.21
CA ALA A 376 -11.47 14.69 -34.19
C ALA A 376 -10.05 15.19 -34.01
N PHE A 377 -9.42 14.82 -32.90
CA PHE A 377 -7.99 15.06 -32.66
C PHE A 377 -7.21 13.82 -33.08
N PHE A 378 -6.32 13.98 -34.06
CA PHE A 378 -5.48 12.88 -34.53
C PHE A 378 -4.24 13.40 -35.28
N ASP A 379 -3.24 12.51 -35.41
CA ASP A 379 -2.10 12.70 -36.28
C ASP A 379 -2.52 12.41 -37.71
N ARG A 380 -2.57 13.47 -38.55
CA ARG A 380 -3.04 13.40 -39.94
C ARG A 380 -2.26 12.36 -40.75
N THR A 381 -0.93 12.37 -40.65
CA THR A 381 -0.05 11.48 -41.43
C THR A 381 -0.34 10.00 -41.12
N ARG A 382 -0.50 9.65 -39.83
CA ARG A 382 -0.75 8.29 -39.42
C ARG A 382 -2.15 7.81 -39.85
N VAL A 383 -3.15 8.68 -39.78
CA VAL A 383 -4.51 8.36 -40.22
C VAL A 383 -4.61 8.27 -41.74
N GLU A 384 -3.94 9.16 -42.51
CA GLU A 384 -3.83 9.06 -43.97
C GLU A 384 -3.20 7.73 -44.39
N THR A 385 -2.12 7.28 -43.71
CA THR A 385 -1.52 5.96 -43.95
C THR A 385 -2.51 4.82 -43.65
N ALA A 386 -3.28 4.88 -42.56
CA ALA A 386 -4.29 3.87 -42.26
C ALA A 386 -5.36 3.80 -43.38
N ILE A 387 -5.89 4.94 -43.83
CA ILE A 387 -6.88 5.01 -44.91
C ILE A 387 -6.30 4.47 -46.22
N ARG A 388 -5.06 4.89 -46.59
CA ARG A 388 -4.35 4.41 -47.76
C ARG A 388 -4.23 2.89 -47.78
N ASN A 389 -3.81 2.27 -46.68
CA ASN A 389 -3.65 0.83 -46.55
C ASN A 389 -4.99 0.08 -46.73
N LEU A 390 -6.08 0.64 -46.18
CA LEU A 390 -7.42 0.03 -46.35
C LEU A 390 -7.92 0.13 -47.78
N LEU A 391 -7.74 1.29 -48.46
CA LEU A 391 -8.12 1.52 -49.83
C LEU A 391 -7.31 0.64 -50.80
N ASP A 392 -5.98 0.57 -50.61
CA ASP A 392 -5.12 -0.29 -51.43
C ASP A 392 -5.54 -1.76 -51.32
N ASN A 393 -5.81 -2.25 -50.10
CA ASN A 393 -6.31 -3.59 -49.90
C ASN A 393 -7.66 -3.83 -50.60
N ALA A 394 -8.63 -2.94 -50.45
CA ALA A 394 -9.93 -3.06 -51.07
C ALA A 394 -9.86 -3.14 -52.60
N ILE A 395 -9.11 -2.24 -53.23
CA ILE A 395 -8.90 -2.20 -54.69
C ILE A 395 -8.12 -3.42 -55.20
N LYS A 396 -7.14 -3.89 -54.40
CA LYS A 396 -6.27 -5.01 -54.75
C LYS A 396 -7.00 -6.38 -54.70
N TYR A 397 -7.90 -6.56 -53.75
CA TYR A 397 -8.62 -7.83 -53.56
C TYR A 397 -10.02 -7.87 -54.15
N THR A 398 -10.40 -6.82 -54.92
CA THR A 398 -11.65 -6.78 -55.70
C THR A 398 -11.30 -6.91 -57.19
N ASP A 399 -11.70 -8.02 -57.78
CA ASP A 399 -11.48 -8.27 -59.23
C ASP A 399 -12.54 -7.53 -60.11
N ALA A 400 -13.78 -7.42 -59.62
CA ALA A 400 -14.87 -6.70 -60.26
C ALA A 400 -15.92 -6.24 -59.24
N GLY A 401 -16.57 -5.12 -59.47
CA GLY A 401 -17.63 -4.58 -58.59
C GLY A 401 -17.31 -3.19 -58.07
N SER A 402 -17.40 -2.98 -56.77
CA SER A 402 -17.24 -1.65 -56.13
C SER A 402 -16.49 -1.68 -54.84
N VAL A 403 -15.86 -0.52 -54.53
CA VAL A 403 -15.34 -0.21 -53.19
C VAL A 403 -16.13 0.97 -52.64
N LYS A 404 -16.66 0.85 -51.43
CA LYS A 404 -17.42 1.91 -50.76
C LYS A 404 -16.68 2.38 -49.54
N VAL A 405 -16.41 3.70 -49.46
CA VAL A 405 -15.82 4.36 -48.28
C VAL A 405 -16.89 5.13 -47.57
N SER A 406 -17.04 4.89 -46.28
CA SER A 406 -17.99 5.62 -45.45
C SER A 406 -17.30 6.16 -44.16
N ALA A 407 -17.77 7.33 -43.74
CA ALA A 407 -17.35 7.92 -42.47
C ALA A 407 -18.57 8.51 -41.76
N GLU A 408 -18.75 8.12 -40.48
CA GLU A 408 -19.90 8.52 -39.70
C GLU A 408 -19.54 8.73 -38.22
N ALA A 409 -20.25 9.65 -37.55
CA ALA A 409 -20.09 9.90 -36.12
C ALA A 409 -20.96 8.93 -35.32
N GLY A 410 -20.35 8.24 -34.36
CA GLY A 410 -21.02 7.56 -33.26
C GLY A 410 -21.01 8.42 -31.98
N PRO A 411 -21.52 7.89 -30.88
CA PRO A 411 -21.65 8.64 -29.60
C PRO A 411 -20.31 9.11 -29.00
N ALA A 412 -19.25 8.34 -29.15
CA ALA A 412 -17.93 8.62 -28.59
C ALA A 412 -16.79 8.50 -29.59
N PHE A 413 -17.04 7.93 -30.77
CA PHE A 413 -16.05 7.64 -31.80
C PHE A 413 -16.57 8.06 -33.17
N ILE A 414 -15.64 8.35 -34.05
CA ILE A 414 -15.90 8.49 -35.49
C ILE A 414 -15.41 7.21 -36.15
N ARG A 415 -16.31 6.51 -36.88
CA ARG A 415 -15.98 5.29 -37.62
C ARG A 415 -15.74 5.60 -39.08
N VAL A 416 -14.62 5.12 -39.59
CA VAL A 416 -14.32 5.06 -41.03
C VAL A 416 -14.36 3.60 -41.45
N SER A 417 -15.07 3.29 -42.55
CA SER A 417 -15.20 1.93 -43.07
C SER A 417 -14.92 1.90 -44.56
N VAL A 418 -14.17 0.92 -45.02
CA VAL A 418 -13.90 0.60 -46.41
C VAL A 418 -14.46 -0.77 -46.69
N ALA A 419 -15.54 -0.82 -47.49
CA ALA A 419 -16.24 -2.06 -47.88
C ALA A 419 -15.90 -2.37 -49.33
N ASP A 420 -15.50 -3.60 -49.60
CA ASP A 420 -15.23 -4.14 -50.95
C ASP A 420 -16.21 -5.25 -51.30
N THR A 421 -16.44 -5.48 -52.60
CA THR A 421 -17.22 -6.61 -53.14
C THR A 421 -16.33 -7.75 -53.64
N GLY A 422 -15.14 -7.86 -53.09
CA GLY A 422 -14.12 -8.82 -53.49
C GLY A 422 -14.41 -10.25 -53.01
N ARG A 423 -13.38 -11.06 -52.97
CA ARG A 423 -13.45 -12.49 -52.65
C ARG A 423 -13.85 -12.84 -51.22
N GLY A 424 -13.73 -11.87 -50.30
CA GLY A 424 -13.96 -12.08 -48.88
C GLY A 424 -12.92 -12.95 -48.19
N ILE A 425 -13.08 -13.14 -46.88
CA ILE A 425 -12.14 -13.81 -46.00
C ILE A 425 -12.88 -14.88 -45.19
N PRO A 426 -12.37 -16.14 -45.14
CA PRO A 426 -12.93 -17.18 -44.28
C PRO A 426 -12.84 -16.81 -42.78
N ALA A 427 -13.85 -17.24 -42.01
CA ALA A 427 -13.99 -16.87 -40.60
C ALA A 427 -12.78 -17.24 -39.73
N GLU A 428 -12.11 -18.34 -40.03
CA GLU A 428 -10.93 -18.85 -39.35
C GLU A 428 -9.72 -17.91 -39.44
N HIS A 429 -9.66 -17.04 -40.46
CA HIS A 429 -8.58 -16.10 -40.68
C HIS A 429 -8.87 -14.69 -40.07
N LEU A 430 -10.13 -14.34 -39.80
CA LEU A 430 -10.52 -13.03 -39.33
C LEU A 430 -9.76 -12.56 -38.05
N PRO A 431 -9.54 -13.41 -37.03
CA PRO A 431 -8.82 -13.00 -35.84
C PRO A 431 -7.37 -12.59 -36.09
N ARG A 432 -6.78 -13.08 -37.21
CA ARG A 432 -5.36 -12.98 -37.53
C ARG A 432 -5.02 -11.98 -38.61
N VAL A 433 -5.97 -11.39 -39.33
CA VAL A 433 -5.71 -10.53 -40.49
C VAL A 433 -4.95 -9.26 -40.14
N PHE A 434 -4.93 -8.83 -38.88
CA PHE A 434 -4.17 -7.70 -38.37
C PHE A 434 -2.79 -8.09 -37.80
N GLU A 435 -2.43 -9.40 -37.80
CA GLU A 435 -1.09 -9.85 -37.42
C GLU A 435 -0.07 -9.45 -38.50
N ARG A 436 1.16 -9.18 -38.08
CA ARG A 436 2.28 -8.82 -38.96
C ARG A 436 2.62 -9.98 -39.90
N PHE A 437 2.80 -9.69 -41.20
CA PHE A 437 3.09 -10.66 -42.25
C PHE A 437 1.99 -11.72 -42.48
N TYR A 438 0.83 -11.60 -41.83
CA TYR A 438 -0.25 -12.57 -42.00
C TYR A 438 -0.91 -12.44 -43.38
N ARG A 439 -1.17 -13.57 -44.00
CA ARG A 439 -1.80 -13.67 -45.34
C ARG A 439 -2.63 -14.92 -45.42
N VAL A 440 -3.87 -14.80 -45.93
CA VAL A 440 -4.81 -15.93 -46.07
C VAL A 440 -4.31 -16.94 -47.09
N ASP A 441 -3.57 -16.53 -48.13
CA ASP A 441 -3.10 -17.39 -49.21
C ASP A 441 -1.72 -16.96 -49.72
N HIS A 442 -0.66 -17.61 -49.24
CA HIS A 442 0.74 -17.27 -49.56
C HIS A 442 1.11 -17.49 -51.04
N ALA A 443 0.47 -18.43 -51.74
CA ALA A 443 0.82 -18.76 -53.13
C ALA A 443 0.22 -17.78 -54.14
N ARG A 444 -1.02 -17.42 -54.00
CA ARG A 444 -1.74 -16.57 -54.94
C ARG A 444 -1.47 -15.06 -54.73
N THR A 445 -1.18 -14.66 -53.50
CA THR A 445 -0.92 -13.27 -53.15
C THR A 445 0.51 -12.81 -53.54
N ARG A 446 1.43 -13.73 -53.90
CA ARG A 446 2.74 -13.34 -54.49
C ARG A 446 2.55 -12.62 -55.84
N ALA A 447 1.55 -12.97 -56.62
CA ALA A 447 1.22 -12.32 -57.90
C ALA A 447 0.62 -10.91 -57.71
N THR A 448 -0.03 -10.63 -56.60
CA THR A 448 -0.71 -9.34 -56.33
C THR A 448 0.12 -8.38 -55.46
N GLY A 449 1.33 -8.76 -54.99
CA GLY A 449 2.34 -7.84 -54.45
C GLY A 449 2.11 -7.29 -53.05
N GLY A 450 1.39 -7.98 -52.14
CA GLY A 450 1.21 -7.51 -50.74
C GLY A 450 2.37 -7.85 -49.80
N THR A 451 2.71 -6.95 -48.89
CA THR A 451 3.73 -7.12 -47.86
C THR A 451 3.24 -7.92 -46.65
N GLY A 452 1.91 -7.90 -46.39
CA GLY A 452 1.30 -8.44 -45.16
C GLY A 452 1.51 -7.55 -43.92
N LEU A 453 2.04 -6.32 -44.12
CA LEU A 453 2.26 -5.34 -43.05
C LEU A 453 1.18 -4.27 -42.98
N GLY A 454 0.54 -3.91 -44.08
CA GLY A 454 -0.39 -2.79 -44.17
C GLY A 454 -1.52 -2.81 -43.12
N LEU A 455 -2.19 -3.97 -42.88
CA LEU A 455 -3.24 -4.05 -41.85
C LEU A 455 -2.69 -3.97 -40.42
N SER A 456 -1.48 -4.45 -40.18
CA SER A 456 -0.84 -4.28 -38.88
C SER A 456 -0.42 -2.82 -38.61
N ILE A 457 -0.03 -2.09 -39.66
CA ILE A 457 0.22 -0.64 -39.60
C ILE A 457 -1.08 0.09 -39.26
N VAL A 458 -2.20 -0.24 -39.94
CA VAL A 458 -3.53 0.31 -39.60
C VAL A 458 -3.84 0.11 -38.11
N LYS A 459 -3.69 -1.12 -37.64
CA LYS A 459 -3.97 -1.44 -36.24
C LYS A 459 -3.13 -0.61 -35.28
N HIS A 460 -1.81 -0.59 -35.44
CA HIS A 460 -0.92 0.16 -34.54
C HIS A 460 -1.18 1.67 -34.60
N ALA A 461 -1.35 2.24 -35.79
CA ALA A 461 -1.63 3.66 -35.94
C ALA A 461 -2.92 4.06 -35.19
N ILE A 462 -3.97 3.28 -35.33
CA ILE A 462 -5.26 3.57 -34.69
C ILE A 462 -5.24 3.29 -33.18
N GLU A 463 -4.60 2.22 -32.73
CA GLU A 463 -4.43 1.92 -31.30
C GLU A 463 -3.61 2.99 -30.58
N LEU A 464 -2.59 3.58 -31.20
CA LEU A 464 -1.84 4.73 -30.67
C LEU A 464 -2.75 5.95 -30.41
N HIS A 465 -3.79 6.15 -31.20
CA HIS A 465 -4.81 7.20 -31.00
C HIS A 465 -5.90 6.81 -29.98
N GLY A 466 -5.78 5.64 -29.31
CA GLY A 466 -6.81 5.12 -28.42
C GLY A 466 -8.07 4.62 -29.14
N GLY A 467 -7.93 4.38 -30.43
CA GLY A 467 -9.00 3.86 -31.31
C GLY A 467 -9.05 2.34 -31.34
N ARG A 468 -9.88 1.81 -32.24
CA ARG A 468 -10.08 0.36 -32.46
C ARG A 468 -10.19 0.07 -33.94
N VAL A 469 -9.80 -1.14 -34.36
CA VAL A 469 -9.96 -1.65 -35.72
C VAL A 469 -10.79 -2.92 -35.73
N GLY A 470 -11.40 -3.22 -36.86
CA GLY A 470 -12.12 -4.47 -37.03
C GLY A 470 -12.40 -4.81 -38.49
N VAL A 471 -12.89 -6.02 -38.72
CA VAL A 471 -13.24 -6.53 -40.04
C VAL A 471 -14.50 -7.39 -39.97
N GLU A 472 -15.36 -7.25 -40.95
CA GLU A 472 -16.50 -8.10 -41.19
C GLU A 472 -16.34 -8.64 -42.60
N SER A 473 -16.34 -9.96 -42.80
CA SER A 473 -16.14 -10.55 -44.11
C SER A 473 -16.75 -11.96 -44.18
N ALA A 474 -17.14 -12.35 -45.40
CA ALA A 474 -17.52 -13.71 -45.69
C ALA A 474 -17.06 -14.07 -47.11
N PRO A 475 -16.65 -15.33 -47.36
CA PRO A 475 -16.24 -15.78 -48.70
C PRO A 475 -17.25 -15.46 -49.77
N GLY A 476 -16.80 -14.82 -50.86
CA GLY A 476 -17.65 -14.45 -52.00
C GLY A 476 -18.60 -13.27 -51.77
N ARG A 477 -18.58 -12.62 -50.61
CA ARG A 477 -19.42 -11.45 -50.28
C ARG A 477 -18.63 -10.17 -50.07
N GLY A 478 -17.27 -10.22 -50.20
CA GLY A 478 -16.39 -9.11 -49.93
C GLY A 478 -16.05 -8.94 -48.46
N SER A 479 -15.40 -7.82 -48.16
CA SER A 479 -14.96 -7.49 -46.77
C SER A 479 -15.29 -6.04 -46.46
N THR A 480 -15.53 -5.75 -45.17
CA THR A 480 -15.64 -4.39 -44.65
C THR A 480 -14.60 -4.24 -43.53
N PHE A 481 -13.55 -3.51 -43.81
CA PHE A 481 -12.56 -3.10 -42.82
C PHE A 481 -12.94 -1.74 -42.26
N TRP A 482 -12.81 -1.58 -40.95
CA TRP A 482 -13.15 -0.32 -40.32
C TRP A 482 -12.17 0.02 -39.18
N PHE A 483 -12.09 1.32 -38.91
CA PHE A 483 -11.47 1.80 -37.69
C PHE A 483 -12.34 2.85 -37.02
N GLU A 484 -12.12 3.06 -35.73
CA GLU A 484 -12.78 4.05 -34.89
C GLU A 484 -11.73 4.94 -34.23
N LEU A 485 -11.89 6.25 -34.33
CA LEU A 485 -11.09 7.25 -33.62
C LEU A 485 -11.94 7.93 -32.53
N PRO A 486 -11.41 8.19 -31.34
CA PRO A 486 -12.09 8.98 -30.31
C PRO A 486 -12.42 10.38 -30.84
N ALA A 487 -13.69 10.82 -30.70
CA ALA A 487 -14.10 12.14 -31.15
C ALA A 487 -13.38 13.30 -30.43
N ASN A 488 -12.97 13.08 -29.18
CA ASN A 488 -12.33 14.08 -28.31
C ASN A 488 -10.81 13.88 -28.12
N GLY A 489 -10.16 13.10 -28.97
CA GLY A 489 -8.75 12.75 -28.83
C GLY A 489 -8.49 11.71 -27.74
N ARG A 490 -7.24 11.33 -27.55
CA ARG A 490 -6.81 10.39 -26.52
C ARG A 490 -7.15 10.94 -25.14
N ARG A 491 -8.01 10.27 -24.39
CA ARG A 491 -8.16 10.56 -22.96
C ARG A 491 -6.91 10.03 -22.27
N ASP A 492 -6.04 10.92 -21.80
CA ASP A 492 -4.95 10.52 -20.92
C ASP A 492 -5.48 9.74 -19.72
N PRO A 493 -4.96 8.55 -19.43
CA PRO A 493 -5.39 7.77 -18.26
C PRO A 493 -5.05 8.44 -16.91
N VAL A 494 -4.37 9.59 -16.92
CA VAL A 494 -3.90 10.31 -15.71
C VAL A 494 -4.96 11.23 -15.10
N THR A 495 -6.15 11.44 -15.72
CA THR A 495 -7.15 12.39 -15.20
C THR A 495 -8.32 11.68 -14.45
N GLN A 496 -8.12 10.45 -13.99
CA GLN A 496 -9.04 9.79 -13.05
C GLN A 496 -8.23 9.33 -11.82
N LEU A 497 -7.89 10.27 -10.95
CA LEU A 497 -7.57 10.08 -9.53
C LEU A 497 -8.30 11.15 -8.72
#